data_d139ce62b31ee0cd2139cc1658c253d9
#
_entry.id   d139ce62b31ee0cd2139cc1658c253d9
#
_cell.length_a   1.000
_cell.length_b   1.000
_cell.length_c   1.000
_cell.angle_alpha   90.00
_cell.angle_beta   90.00
_cell.angle_gamma   90.00
#
_symmetry.space_group_name_H-M   'P 1'
#
loop_
_entity.id
_entity.type
_entity.pdbx_description
1 polymer ?
#
loop_
_entity_poly.entity_id
_entity_poly.type
_entity_poly.pdbx_seq_one_letter_code
_entity_poly.pdbx_strand_id
1 'polypeptide(L)'
;MPENVTADEYAGLIETCSLRRYPRITVAVGFCMYIKRSVIDDIGVFDAETFGRGYGEENDFCNRAEQAGYHHVMCDDTFVYHKGTASFDTEEKKKLLEEHEAILNDRYAAQMRMNHLYCMENPDQEIRDNINMYTKLHNGKQNILYLLHLDFQEGAFNNIGGTQIHVKELTMALRDE
;
A
#
# COMPACT_ATOMS: atom_id res chain seq x y z
N MET A 1 -11.54 2.83 -1.25
CA MET A 1 -12.58 1.97 -1.81
C MET A 1 -13.47 2.86 -2.67
N PRO A 2 -13.88 2.44 -3.87
CA PRO A 2 -14.76 3.24 -4.73
C PRO A 2 -16.12 3.50 -4.07
N GLU A 3 -16.77 4.60 -4.48
CA GLU A 3 -18.14 4.88 -4.09
C GLU A 3 -19.07 3.80 -4.66
N ASN A 4 -20.08 3.42 -3.89
CA ASN A 4 -21.09 2.42 -4.26
C ASN A 4 -20.57 0.97 -4.45
N VAL A 5 -19.41 0.63 -3.93
CA VAL A 5 -18.86 -0.75 -3.91
C VAL A 5 -18.80 -1.19 -2.44
N THR A 6 -19.35 -2.34 -2.13
CA THR A 6 -19.27 -2.93 -0.79
C THR A 6 -17.85 -3.46 -0.50
N ALA A 7 -17.53 -3.68 0.77
CA ALA A 7 -16.24 -4.25 1.15
C ALA A 7 -16.03 -5.65 0.57
N ASP A 8 -17.08 -6.47 0.51
CA ASP A 8 -17.02 -7.83 -0.03
C ASP A 8 -16.82 -7.83 -1.56
N GLU A 9 -17.52 -6.96 -2.29
CA GLU A 9 -17.32 -6.79 -3.73
C GLU A 9 -15.91 -6.30 -4.04
N TYR A 10 -15.39 -5.37 -3.25
CA TYR A 10 -14.03 -4.87 -3.45
C TYR A 10 -12.98 -5.93 -3.09
N ALA A 11 -13.23 -6.75 -2.07
CA ALA A 11 -12.38 -7.89 -1.73
C ALA A 11 -12.32 -8.91 -2.88
N GLY A 12 -13.46 -9.27 -3.45
CA GLY A 12 -13.53 -10.17 -4.62
C GLY A 12 -12.83 -9.60 -5.86
N LEU A 13 -12.92 -8.28 -6.07
CA LEU A 13 -12.21 -7.60 -7.15
C LEU A 13 -10.69 -7.70 -6.94
N ILE A 14 -10.20 -7.41 -5.73
CA ILE A 14 -8.76 -7.47 -5.41
C ILE A 14 -8.24 -8.90 -5.55
N GLU A 15 -8.94 -9.89 -5.02
CA GLU A 15 -8.58 -11.30 -5.18
C GLU A 15 -8.46 -11.70 -6.67
N THR A 16 -9.36 -11.18 -7.51
CA THR A 16 -9.39 -11.49 -8.94
C THR A 16 -8.27 -10.81 -9.71
N CYS A 17 -7.98 -9.54 -9.43
CA CYS A 17 -6.99 -8.77 -10.19
C CYS A 17 -5.58 -8.83 -9.62
N SER A 18 -5.39 -9.37 -8.43
CA SER A 18 -4.07 -9.46 -7.79
C SER A 18 -3.07 -10.21 -8.66
N LEU A 19 -1.87 -9.68 -8.71
CA LEU A 19 -0.72 -10.31 -9.37
C LEU A 19 -0.08 -11.41 -8.50
N ARG A 20 -0.53 -11.56 -7.25
CA ARG A 20 -0.05 -12.53 -6.25
C ARG A 20 1.47 -12.53 -6.12
N ARG A 21 2.04 -11.34 -6.07
CA ARG A 21 3.49 -11.13 -5.94
C ARG A 21 3.99 -11.32 -4.52
N TYR A 22 3.10 -11.10 -3.53
CA TYR A 22 3.42 -11.18 -2.11
C TYR A 22 4.73 -10.45 -1.78
N PRO A 23 4.86 -9.15 -2.12
CA PRO A 23 6.12 -8.44 -2.00
C PRO A 23 6.58 -8.40 -0.55
N ARG A 24 7.90 -8.49 -0.37
CA ARG A 24 8.51 -8.28 0.93
C ARG A 24 8.36 -6.82 1.33
N ILE A 25 7.87 -6.59 2.53
CA ILE A 25 7.71 -5.27 3.14
C ILE A 25 8.65 -5.12 4.33
N THR A 26 8.99 -3.90 4.69
CA THR A 26 9.91 -3.62 5.80
C THR A 26 9.22 -3.68 7.16
N VAL A 27 7.94 -3.33 7.23
CA VAL A 27 7.12 -3.38 8.44
C VAL A 27 5.70 -3.77 8.07
N ALA A 28 5.11 -4.71 8.81
CA ALA A 28 3.69 -4.99 8.75
C ALA A 28 2.93 -4.09 9.73
N VAL A 29 1.74 -3.64 9.33
CA VAL A 29 0.92 -2.73 10.14
C VAL A 29 -0.04 -3.52 11.03
N GLY A 30 -0.07 -3.17 12.31
CA GLY A 30 -0.75 -3.94 13.35
C GLY A 30 -2.27 -4.04 13.24
N PHE A 31 -2.95 -3.22 12.39
CA PHE A 31 -4.41 -3.30 12.26
C PHE A 31 -4.90 -4.65 11.68
N CYS A 32 -4.08 -5.31 10.84
CA CYS A 32 -4.34 -6.66 10.33
C CYS A 32 -3.02 -7.36 10.00
N MET A 33 -2.50 -8.10 10.95
CA MET A 33 -1.23 -8.81 10.85
C MET A 33 -1.45 -10.29 11.16
N TYR A 34 -1.20 -11.17 10.18
CA TYR A 34 -1.15 -12.60 10.43
C TYR A 34 0.27 -13.00 10.83
N ILE A 35 0.41 -13.59 12.00
CA ILE A 35 1.71 -14.01 12.54
C ILE A 35 1.70 -15.54 12.73
N LYS A 36 2.69 -16.22 12.15
CA LYS A 36 2.86 -17.66 12.39
C LYS A 36 3.18 -17.90 13.87
N ARG A 37 2.58 -18.92 14.47
CA ARG A 37 2.81 -19.28 15.87
C ARG A 37 4.30 -19.49 16.17
N SER A 38 5.03 -20.14 15.26
CA SER A 38 6.47 -20.38 15.41
C SER A 38 7.30 -19.09 15.57
N VAL A 39 6.89 -17.99 14.95
CA VAL A 39 7.55 -16.69 15.12
C VAL A 39 7.38 -16.19 16.55
N ILE A 40 6.14 -16.26 17.08
CA ILE A 40 5.84 -15.85 18.45
C ILE A 40 6.60 -16.74 19.46
N ASP A 41 6.68 -18.04 19.19
CA ASP A 41 7.37 -18.99 20.06
C ASP A 41 8.89 -18.74 20.09
N ASP A 42 9.45 -18.20 19.00
CA ASP A 42 10.88 -17.92 18.85
C ASP A 42 11.27 -16.54 19.41
N ILE A 43 10.54 -15.48 19.05
CA ILE A 43 10.91 -14.08 19.39
C ILE A 43 10.02 -13.44 20.46
N GLY A 44 8.99 -14.14 20.95
CA GLY A 44 8.02 -13.63 21.91
C GLY A 44 6.93 -12.76 21.29
N VAL A 45 6.14 -12.11 22.14
CA VAL A 45 5.03 -11.23 21.77
C VAL A 45 5.47 -9.78 21.58
N PHE A 46 4.52 -8.88 21.31
CA PHE A 46 4.76 -7.43 21.30
C PHE A 46 5.31 -6.95 22.66
N ASP A 47 6.26 -6.00 22.60
CA ASP A 47 6.85 -5.37 23.78
C ASP A 47 5.88 -4.33 24.38
N ALA A 48 4.84 -4.82 25.06
CA ALA A 48 3.85 -3.97 25.71
C ALA A 48 4.41 -3.21 26.93
N GLU A 49 5.53 -3.65 27.49
CA GLU A 49 6.18 -2.96 28.61
C GLU A 49 6.80 -1.64 28.13
N THR A 50 7.44 -1.65 26.97
CA THR A 50 8.05 -0.43 26.38
C THR A 50 7.01 0.44 25.66
N PHE A 51 6.13 -0.18 24.82
CA PHE A 51 5.26 0.57 23.89
C PHE A 51 3.81 0.72 24.39
N GLY A 52 3.45 0.11 25.49
CA GLY A 52 2.21 0.30 26.25
C GLY A 52 0.94 0.46 25.41
N ARG A 53 0.58 1.71 25.11
CA ARG A 53 -0.67 2.05 24.38
C ARG A 53 -0.56 1.98 22.85
N GLY A 54 0.54 1.48 22.30
CA GLY A 54 0.74 1.38 20.87
C GLY A 54 1.66 2.42 20.25
N TYR A 55 1.77 2.42 18.91
CA TYR A 55 2.65 3.24 18.09
C TYR A 55 4.15 2.89 18.24
N GLY A 56 4.54 1.77 17.70
CA GLY A 56 5.94 1.33 17.65
C GLY A 56 6.12 -0.14 17.97
N GLU A 57 5.14 -0.77 18.62
CA GLU A 57 5.18 -2.17 18.99
C GLU A 57 5.27 -3.10 17.77
N GLU A 58 4.57 -2.77 16.68
CA GLU A 58 4.68 -3.52 15.43
C GLU A 58 6.04 -3.32 14.76
N ASN A 59 6.61 -2.12 14.82
CA ASN A 59 7.97 -1.86 14.34
C ASN A 59 9.01 -2.69 15.11
N ASP A 60 8.93 -2.69 16.45
CA ASP A 60 9.81 -3.49 17.30
C ASP A 60 9.67 -4.98 17.00
N PHE A 61 8.43 -5.49 16.93
CA PHE A 61 8.17 -6.89 16.61
C PHE A 61 8.72 -7.29 15.24
N CYS A 62 8.47 -6.47 14.22
CA CYS A 62 8.98 -6.69 12.86
C CYS A 62 10.51 -6.70 12.83
N ASN A 63 11.17 -5.79 13.55
CA ASN A 63 12.62 -5.75 13.62
C ASN A 63 13.21 -6.98 14.31
N ARG A 64 12.62 -7.44 15.42
CA ARG A 64 13.04 -8.69 16.09
C ARG A 64 12.86 -9.89 15.18
N ALA A 65 11.74 -9.96 14.45
CA ALA A 65 11.49 -11.03 13.50
C ALA A 65 12.53 -11.05 12.35
N GLU A 66 12.86 -9.89 11.78
CA GLU A 66 13.90 -9.76 10.75
C GLU A 66 15.29 -10.20 11.28
N GLN A 67 15.65 -9.80 12.49
CA GLN A 67 16.91 -10.23 13.13
C GLN A 67 16.96 -11.74 13.38
N ALA A 68 15.81 -12.37 13.60
CA ALA A 68 15.69 -13.83 13.73
C ALA A 68 15.60 -14.56 12.37
N GLY A 69 15.69 -13.84 11.24
CA GLY A 69 15.68 -14.39 9.88
C GLY A 69 14.28 -14.57 9.27
N TYR A 70 13.24 -14.07 9.89
CA TYR A 70 11.88 -14.04 9.33
C TYR A 70 11.70 -12.84 8.40
N HIS A 71 10.69 -12.91 7.53
CA HIS A 71 10.36 -11.85 6.58
C HIS A 71 8.88 -11.52 6.63
N HIS A 72 8.56 -10.26 6.35
CA HIS A 72 7.20 -9.79 6.24
C HIS A 72 6.83 -9.70 4.77
N VAL A 73 5.60 -10.11 4.45
CA VAL A 73 5.05 -10.01 3.09
C VAL A 73 3.68 -9.36 3.13
N MET A 74 3.37 -8.59 2.12
CA MET A 74 2.03 -8.08 1.90
C MET A 74 1.21 -9.12 1.14
N CYS A 75 0.04 -9.50 1.67
CA CYS A 75 -0.94 -10.32 0.95
C CYS A 75 -1.69 -9.43 -0.04
N ASP A 76 -1.18 -9.31 -1.25
CA ASP A 76 -1.70 -8.41 -2.29
C ASP A 76 -2.99 -8.93 -2.96
N ASP A 77 -3.44 -10.12 -2.60
CA ASP A 77 -4.71 -10.74 -3.00
C ASP A 77 -5.81 -10.69 -1.91
N THR A 78 -5.53 -10.02 -0.81
CA THR A 78 -6.44 -9.96 0.35
C THR A 78 -6.77 -8.52 0.70
N PHE A 79 -8.06 -8.21 0.84
CA PHE A 79 -8.53 -6.90 1.28
C PHE A 79 -9.15 -6.98 2.67
N VAL A 80 -8.73 -6.07 3.53
CA VAL A 80 -9.34 -5.86 4.84
C VAL A 80 -9.76 -4.40 4.98
N TYR A 81 -11.05 -4.17 5.21
CA TYR A 81 -11.55 -2.82 5.41
C TYR A 81 -11.17 -2.30 6.80
N HIS A 82 -10.44 -1.19 6.82
CA HIS A 82 -10.08 -0.48 8.04
C HIS A 82 -10.80 0.86 8.09
N LYS A 83 -11.71 1.03 9.05
CA LYS A 83 -12.52 2.25 9.19
C LYS A 83 -11.69 3.50 9.49
N GLY A 84 -10.42 3.32 9.88
CA GLY A 84 -9.50 4.42 10.22
C GLY A 84 -9.89 5.19 11.48
N THR A 85 -8.94 5.92 11.97
CA THR A 85 -9.01 7.04 12.95
C THR A 85 -10.16 7.10 13.96
N ALA A 86 -10.50 6.01 14.62
CA ALA A 86 -11.29 6.09 15.84
C ALA A 86 -10.43 6.43 17.07
N SER A 87 -9.10 6.45 16.92
CA SER A 87 -8.15 6.56 18.03
C SER A 87 -7.37 7.88 17.94
N PHE A 88 -7.69 8.77 18.88
CA PHE A 88 -6.84 9.86 19.36
C PHE A 88 -6.18 10.78 18.32
N ASP A 89 -6.76 11.95 18.10
CA ASP A 89 -6.03 13.10 17.57
C ASP A 89 -5.76 14.06 18.73
N THR A 90 -4.59 13.90 19.40
CA THR A 90 -4.25 14.71 20.56
C THR A 90 -2.75 14.95 20.60
N GLU A 91 -2.34 16.02 21.29
CA GLU A 91 -0.95 16.31 21.63
C GLU A 91 -0.28 15.11 22.34
N GLU A 92 -1.06 14.34 23.13
CA GLU A 92 -0.60 13.10 23.77
C GLU A 92 -0.14 12.05 22.76
N LYS A 93 -0.86 11.89 21.63
CA LYS A 93 -0.45 10.98 20.55
C LYS A 93 0.88 11.40 19.90
N LYS A 94 1.04 12.69 19.61
CA LYS A 94 2.28 13.20 19.02
C LYS A 94 3.47 12.92 19.92
N LYS A 95 3.32 13.23 21.21
CA LYS A 95 4.37 12.99 22.20
C LYS A 95 4.73 11.51 22.28
N LEU A 96 3.73 10.62 22.31
CA LEU A 96 3.93 9.18 22.34
C LEU A 96 4.67 8.68 21.09
N LEU A 97 4.28 9.18 19.90
CA LEU A 97 4.97 8.86 18.64
C LEU A 97 6.43 9.30 18.66
N GLU A 98 6.73 10.52 19.11
CA GLU A 98 8.10 11.05 19.20
C GLU A 98 8.95 10.23 20.20
N GLU A 99 8.40 9.90 21.37
CA GLU A 99 9.07 9.07 22.38
C GLU A 99 9.38 7.66 21.83
N HIS A 100 8.42 7.01 21.20
CA HIS A 100 8.59 5.67 20.65
C HIS A 100 9.48 5.65 19.40
N GLU A 101 9.42 6.68 18.57
CA GLU A 101 10.34 6.81 17.43
C GLU A 101 11.79 6.95 17.89
N ALA A 102 12.03 7.70 18.96
CA ALA A 102 13.37 7.82 19.57
C ALA A 102 13.90 6.45 20.06
N ILE A 103 13.05 5.65 20.73
CA ILE A 103 13.40 4.30 21.18
C ILE A 103 13.71 3.39 19.99
N LEU A 104 12.87 3.42 18.94
CA LEU A 104 13.08 2.62 17.74
C LEU A 104 14.35 3.00 16.98
N ASN A 105 14.65 4.30 16.90
CA ASN A 105 15.90 4.78 16.29
C ASN A 105 17.15 4.38 17.10
N ASP A 106 17.06 4.36 18.42
CA ASP A 106 18.15 3.87 19.26
C ASP A 106 18.38 2.36 19.07
N ARG A 107 17.30 1.57 19.10
CA ARG A 107 17.38 0.11 18.95
C ARG A 107 17.70 -0.36 17.51
N TYR A 108 17.14 0.32 16.50
CA TYR A 108 17.06 -0.18 15.11
C TYR A 108 17.37 0.88 14.04
N ALA A 109 18.35 1.75 14.26
CA ALA A 109 18.65 2.89 13.39
C ALA A 109 18.77 2.54 11.88
N ALA A 110 19.37 1.40 11.55
CA ALA A 110 19.51 0.96 10.17
C ALA A 110 18.15 0.60 9.54
N GLN A 111 17.33 -0.16 10.29
CA GLN A 111 16.02 -0.59 9.84
C GLN A 111 15.03 0.59 9.73
N MET A 112 15.09 1.54 10.64
CA MET A 112 14.26 2.76 10.57
C MET A 112 14.59 3.57 9.31
N ARG A 113 15.86 3.64 8.91
CA ARG A 113 16.25 4.23 7.61
C ARG A 113 15.72 3.44 6.43
N MET A 114 15.76 2.10 6.48
CA MET A 114 15.20 1.25 5.43
C MET A 114 13.68 1.43 5.29
N ASN A 115 12.96 1.54 6.41
CA ASN A 115 11.53 1.84 6.42
C ASN A 115 11.24 3.18 5.75
N HIS A 116 12.02 4.21 6.06
CA HIS A 116 11.88 5.52 5.42
C HIS A 116 12.12 5.45 3.91
N LEU A 117 13.18 4.78 3.47
CA LEU A 117 13.49 4.59 2.04
C LEU A 117 12.37 3.82 1.33
N TYR A 118 11.86 2.76 1.94
CA TYR A 118 10.74 1.98 1.41
C TYR A 118 9.51 2.86 1.16
N CYS A 119 9.17 3.73 2.11
CA CYS A 119 8.07 4.68 1.96
C CYS A 119 8.33 5.70 0.84
N MET A 120 9.57 6.19 0.69
CA MET A 120 9.94 7.16 -0.34
C MET A 120 9.96 6.55 -1.74
N GLU A 121 10.50 5.35 -1.89
CA GLU A 121 10.59 4.63 -3.16
C GLU A 121 9.25 4.03 -3.59
N ASN A 122 8.37 3.75 -2.61
CA ASN A 122 7.04 3.23 -2.83
C ASN A 122 6.97 2.03 -3.80
N PRO A 123 7.73 0.94 -3.54
CA PRO A 123 7.87 -0.17 -4.49
C PRO A 123 6.56 -0.90 -4.79
N ASP A 124 5.53 -0.73 -3.94
CA ASP A 124 4.22 -1.34 -4.12
C ASP A 124 3.29 -0.54 -5.04
N GLN A 125 3.78 0.55 -5.66
CA GLN A 125 2.96 1.40 -6.53
C GLN A 125 2.34 0.60 -7.68
N GLU A 126 3.09 -0.32 -8.26
CA GLU A 126 2.60 -1.17 -9.36
C GLU A 126 1.38 -2.03 -8.96
N ILE A 127 1.35 -2.54 -7.73
CA ILE A 127 0.20 -3.31 -7.21
C ILE A 127 -1.01 -2.40 -7.08
N ARG A 128 -0.84 -1.20 -6.53
CA ARG A 128 -1.92 -0.21 -6.42
C ARG A 128 -2.42 0.25 -7.78
N ASP A 129 -1.53 0.47 -8.73
CA ASP A 129 -1.88 0.87 -10.09
C ASP A 129 -2.67 -0.23 -10.82
N ASN A 130 -2.27 -1.49 -10.65
CA ASN A 130 -3.01 -2.64 -11.18
C ASN A 130 -4.44 -2.69 -10.62
N ILE A 131 -4.62 -2.57 -9.31
CA ILE A 131 -5.94 -2.56 -8.67
C ILE A 131 -6.77 -1.36 -9.16
N ASN A 132 -6.17 -0.17 -9.21
CA ASN A 132 -6.83 1.05 -9.68
C ASN A 132 -7.27 0.94 -11.14
N MET A 133 -6.42 0.39 -12.01
CA MET A 133 -6.74 0.16 -13.42
C MET A 133 -7.88 -0.84 -13.55
N TYR A 134 -7.79 -1.98 -12.85
CA TYR A 134 -8.84 -3.00 -12.89
C TYR A 134 -10.18 -2.46 -12.38
N THR A 135 -10.16 -1.70 -11.30
CA THR A 135 -11.36 -1.04 -10.75
C THR A 135 -11.99 -0.08 -11.75
N LYS A 136 -11.18 0.69 -12.49
CA LYS A 136 -11.65 1.61 -13.54
C LYS A 136 -12.27 0.86 -14.73
N LEU A 137 -11.69 -0.28 -15.11
CA LEU A 137 -12.18 -1.09 -16.22
C LEU A 137 -13.48 -1.86 -15.86
N HIS A 138 -13.71 -2.15 -14.58
CA HIS A 138 -14.89 -2.87 -14.10
C HIS A 138 -16.00 -1.94 -13.56
N ASN A 139 -16.22 -0.84 -14.25
CA ASN A 139 -17.22 0.17 -13.88
C ASN A 139 -18.61 -0.03 -14.53
N GLY A 140 -18.83 -1.17 -15.19
CA GLY A 140 -20.07 -1.48 -15.92
C GLY A 140 -20.21 -0.79 -17.27
N LYS A 141 -19.24 0.01 -17.69
CA LYS A 141 -19.21 0.68 -19.00
C LYS A 141 -18.39 -0.13 -20.01
N GLN A 142 -18.62 0.15 -21.29
CA GLN A 142 -17.75 -0.37 -22.35
C GLN A 142 -16.37 0.30 -22.28
N ASN A 143 -15.33 -0.52 -22.31
CA ASN A 143 -13.94 -0.03 -22.31
C ASN A 143 -13.35 -0.09 -23.71
N ILE A 144 -12.72 0.98 -24.15
CA ILE A 144 -12.05 1.07 -25.44
C ILE A 144 -10.55 1.24 -25.19
N LEU A 145 -9.74 0.31 -25.71
CA LEU A 145 -8.29 0.36 -25.64
C LEU A 145 -7.72 0.88 -26.97
N TYR A 146 -7.03 2.01 -26.92
CA TYR A 146 -6.25 2.51 -28.04
C TYR A 146 -4.77 2.17 -27.85
N LEU A 147 -4.20 1.38 -28.76
CA LEU A 147 -2.77 1.12 -28.83
C LEU A 147 -2.13 2.06 -29.84
N LEU A 148 -1.28 2.97 -29.36
CA LEU A 148 -0.57 3.94 -30.18
C LEU A 148 0.92 3.60 -30.17
N HIS A 149 1.53 3.55 -31.35
CA HIS A 149 2.96 3.24 -31.55
C HIS A 149 3.85 4.48 -31.35
N LEU A 150 3.64 5.26 -30.29
CA LEU A 150 4.40 6.50 -30.05
C LEU A 150 4.68 6.68 -28.57
N ASP A 151 5.91 7.08 -28.25
CA ASP A 151 6.29 7.51 -26.92
C ASP A 151 5.50 8.78 -26.53
N PHE A 152 4.55 8.62 -25.64
CA PHE A 152 3.89 9.73 -24.98
C PHE A 152 4.74 10.17 -23.78
N GLN A 153 5.75 10.99 -24.01
CA GLN A 153 6.36 11.74 -22.93
C GLN A 153 5.50 12.95 -22.59
N GLU A 154 5.26 13.22 -21.34
CA GLU A 154 4.61 14.43 -20.87
C GLU A 154 5.31 15.67 -21.47
N GLY A 155 4.57 16.49 -22.20
CA GLY A 155 5.10 17.64 -22.92
C GLY A 155 5.39 17.45 -24.43
N ALA A 156 5.30 16.22 -24.97
CA ALA A 156 5.53 15.93 -26.39
C ALA A 156 4.36 16.31 -27.33
N PHE A 157 3.33 16.98 -26.81
CA PHE A 157 2.15 17.37 -27.58
C PHE A 157 2.39 18.45 -28.67
N ASN A 158 3.61 18.96 -28.82
CA ASN A 158 3.91 19.99 -29.78
C ASN A 158 4.16 19.47 -31.21
N ASN A 159 4.27 18.17 -31.42
CA ASN A 159 4.48 17.55 -32.75
C ASN A 159 3.49 16.40 -33.00
N ILE A 160 2.21 16.68 -32.84
CA ILE A 160 1.16 15.66 -32.95
C ILE A 160 0.71 15.53 -34.39
N GLY A 161 0.79 14.31 -34.94
CA GLY A 161 0.20 13.98 -36.25
C GLY A 161 -1.33 13.80 -36.19
N GLY A 162 -1.96 13.77 -37.35
CA GLY A 162 -3.43 13.68 -37.45
C GLY A 162 -4.07 12.54 -36.66
N THR A 163 -3.39 11.38 -36.57
CA THR A 163 -3.90 10.22 -35.81
C THR A 163 -4.00 10.49 -34.31
N GLN A 164 -3.02 11.18 -33.73
CA GLN A 164 -3.04 11.53 -32.31
C GLN A 164 -4.12 12.55 -31.97
N ILE A 165 -4.31 13.55 -32.84
CA ILE A 165 -5.37 14.54 -32.70
C ILE A 165 -6.73 13.83 -32.73
N HIS A 166 -6.94 12.95 -33.69
CA HIS A 166 -8.19 12.21 -33.84
C HIS A 166 -8.50 11.32 -32.63
N VAL A 167 -7.51 10.56 -32.13
CA VAL A 167 -7.67 9.74 -30.92
C VAL A 167 -7.98 10.60 -29.71
N LYS A 168 -7.31 11.76 -29.56
CA LYS A 168 -7.59 12.69 -28.45
C LYS A 168 -9.02 13.23 -28.52
N GLU A 169 -9.47 13.70 -29.69
CA GLU A 169 -10.82 14.25 -29.88
C GLU A 169 -11.89 13.18 -29.61
N LEU A 170 -11.68 11.95 -30.11
CA LEU A 170 -12.57 10.83 -29.90
C LEU A 170 -12.64 10.41 -28.41
N THR A 171 -11.48 10.38 -27.72
CA THR A 171 -11.42 10.04 -26.29
C THR A 171 -12.12 11.11 -25.44
N MET A 172 -12.00 12.38 -25.82
CA MET A 172 -12.69 13.47 -25.13
C MET A 172 -14.21 13.40 -25.34
N ALA A 173 -14.65 13.14 -26.56
CA ALA A 173 -16.07 12.99 -26.88
C ALA A 173 -16.72 11.80 -26.14
N LEU A 174 -16.03 10.67 -26.06
CA LEU A 174 -16.53 9.47 -25.36
C LEU A 174 -16.50 9.58 -23.83
N ARG A 175 -15.71 10.52 -23.27
CA ARG A 175 -15.66 10.75 -21.84
C ARG A 175 -16.88 11.54 -21.34
N ASP A 176 -17.44 12.36 -22.18
CA ASP A 176 -18.55 13.28 -21.84
C ASP A 176 -19.93 12.64 -22.05
N GLU A 177 -20.01 11.36 -22.49
CA GLU A 177 -21.21 10.51 -22.54
C GLU A 177 -21.24 9.54 -21.32
#